data_603459300fc23b587373e4af7641bb3e
#
_entry.id   603459300fc23b587373e4af7641bb3e
#
_cell.length_a   1.000
_cell.length_b   1.000
_cell.length_c   1.000
_cell.angle_alpha   90.00
_cell.angle_beta   90.00
_cell.angle_gamma   90.00
#
_symmetry.space_group_name_H-M   'P 1'
#
loop_
_entity.id
_entity.type
_entity.pdbx_description
1 polymer ?
#
loop_
_entity_poly.entity_id
_entity_poly.type
_entity_poly.pdbx_seq_one_letter_code
_entity_poly.pdbx_strand_id
1 'polypeptide(L)'
;MHVSLVGSEMCIRDREKLPTGVLGMVERIGPVQEVTSTTQTDLLVRRSNFISEFEGGGISTIVTSSELLDVIGGNLTDGRFIQNGLSDVPVTVLGSVTAQRLGINNLSTPTRIMIENEWFGVVGILEELKIHPDLDRSVFIGYGVAKTLFDIDEEPTTIYLRANPTFIEDVVEVLAPSMNPENPDQVEVTRPSDALEAQQAAEEAFTNLLLGLGSVALLVGGVAIANVMVMSVLERRMEIGVRRSIGATRREIRYQFLLESIVLSGIGGLVGVLLGAAITLGYTNYTNIVFSIPVWQIFGAVLLALLIGAISGVYPAIKASKIQPAEAVRK
;
A
#
# COMPACT_ATOMS: atom_id res chain seq x y z
N MET A 1 0.29 18.68 0.25
CA MET A 1 1.33 17.80 -0.34
C MET A 1 2.63 18.12 0.38
N HIS A 2 3.26 17.11 0.96
CA HIS A 2 4.46 17.32 1.76
C HIS A 2 5.68 17.09 0.87
N VAL A 3 6.65 17.97 0.94
CA VAL A 3 7.96 17.80 0.31
C VAL A 3 8.97 17.58 1.43
N SER A 4 9.65 16.46 1.41
CA SER A 4 10.71 16.14 2.36
C SER A 4 12.05 16.23 1.64
N LEU A 5 13.00 16.86 2.26
CA LEU A 5 14.35 17.00 1.74
C LEU A 5 15.31 16.21 2.63
N VAL A 6 15.95 15.22 2.06
CA VAL A 6 17.00 14.46 2.74
C VAL A 6 18.35 14.94 2.19
N GLY A 7 19.24 15.37 3.07
CA GLY A 7 20.60 15.71 2.70
C GLY A 7 21.35 14.48 2.16
N SER A 8 22.30 14.73 1.29
CA SER A 8 23.01 13.79 0.42
C SER A 8 23.39 12.45 1.07
N GLU A 9 22.95 11.35 0.46
CA GLU A 9 23.62 10.07 0.63
C GLU A 9 24.81 9.98 -0.30
N MET A 10 25.99 10.18 0.25
CA MET A 10 27.19 9.63 -0.37
C MET A 10 28.06 8.97 0.69
N CYS A 11 28.16 7.63 0.59
CA CYS A 11 29.12 6.73 1.22
C CYS A 11 29.58 7.05 2.65
N ILE A 12 28.92 6.36 3.61
CA ILE A 12 29.60 5.87 4.83
C ILE A 12 30.62 6.87 5.45
N ARG A 13 30.10 7.83 6.20
CA ARG A 13 30.68 8.42 7.43
C ARG A 13 30.49 9.90 7.71
N ASP A 14 30.20 10.76 6.75
CA ASP A 14 29.90 12.17 7.06
C ASP A 14 28.65 12.58 6.29
N ARG A 15 27.53 12.68 7.00
CA ARG A 15 26.37 13.44 6.53
C ARG A 15 26.80 14.91 6.60
N GLU A 16 27.04 15.51 5.45
CA GLU A 16 27.32 16.95 5.41
C GLU A 16 26.10 17.68 5.97
N LYS A 17 26.36 18.46 7.02
CA LYS A 17 25.32 19.24 7.71
C LYS A 17 24.97 20.43 6.84
N LEU A 18 23.68 20.76 6.81
CA LEU A 18 23.23 21.94 6.06
C LEU A 18 23.73 23.22 6.75
N PRO A 19 23.96 24.31 5.98
CA PRO A 19 24.43 25.56 6.55
C PRO A 19 23.52 26.11 7.65
N THR A 20 24.11 26.71 8.67
CA THR A 20 23.36 27.43 9.70
C THR A 20 22.55 28.55 9.09
N GLY A 21 21.21 28.62 9.38
CA GLY A 21 20.31 29.63 8.81
C GLY A 21 19.57 29.19 7.56
N VAL A 22 19.71 27.95 7.10
CA VAL A 22 19.00 27.39 5.95
C VAL A 22 17.48 27.47 6.09
N LEU A 23 16.93 27.30 7.31
CA LEU A 23 15.49 27.47 7.59
C LEU A 23 14.99 28.83 7.14
N GLY A 24 15.66 29.91 7.54
CA GLY A 24 15.29 31.27 7.15
C GLY A 24 15.48 31.56 5.64
N MET A 25 16.27 30.76 4.91
CA MET A 25 16.34 30.86 3.45
C MET A 25 15.13 30.20 2.80
N VAL A 26 14.74 29.01 3.27
CA VAL A 26 13.59 28.25 2.75
C VAL A 26 12.26 28.97 3.08
N GLU A 27 12.10 29.54 4.26
CA GLU A 27 10.92 30.35 4.64
C GLU A 27 10.64 31.53 3.71
N ARG A 28 11.67 32.08 3.07
CA ARG A 28 11.54 33.21 2.13
C ARG A 28 11.05 32.79 0.75
N ILE A 29 10.94 31.50 0.46
CA ILE A 29 10.40 31.00 -0.80
C ILE A 29 8.87 31.18 -0.72
N GLY A 30 8.32 32.12 -1.51
CA GLY A 30 6.94 32.58 -1.38
C GLY A 30 5.82 31.53 -1.30
N PRO A 31 5.88 30.40 -2.05
CA PRO A 31 4.89 29.33 -1.96
C PRO A 31 5.04 28.39 -0.73
N VAL A 32 6.12 28.48 0.06
CA VAL A 32 6.33 27.70 1.27
C VAL A 32 5.43 28.25 2.38
N GLN A 33 4.66 27.37 3.01
CA GLN A 33 3.69 27.70 4.05
C GLN A 33 4.24 27.43 5.45
N GLU A 34 4.89 26.29 5.62
CA GLU A 34 5.47 25.82 6.88
C GLU A 34 6.78 25.10 6.59
N VAL A 35 7.75 25.27 7.46
CA VAL A 35 9.04 24.62 7.37
C VAL A 35 9.54 24.24 8.75
N THR A 36 10.21 23.12 8.85
CA THR A 36 10.87 22.67 10.08
C THR A 36 12.13 21.90 9.73
N SER A 37 13.02 21.78 10.69
CA SER A 37 14.25 21.02 10.55
C SER A 37 14.32 19.87 11.54
N THR A 38 15.08 18.87 11.16
CA THR A 38 15.48 17.79 12.06
C THR A 38 16.98 17.54 11.94
N THR A 39 17.57 17.17 13.07
CA THR A 39 18.97 16.72 13.12
C THR A 39 18.97 15.26 13.51
N GLN A 40 19.38 14.38 12.61
CA GLN A 40 19.55 12.97 12.92
C GLN A 40 20.87 12.76 13.64
N THR A 41 20.82 11.94 14.70
CA THR A 41 21.97 11.65 15.55
C THR A 41 22.14 10.15 15.73
N ASP A 42 23.37 9.73 16.02
CA ASP A 42 23.70 8.32 16.27
C ASP A 42 23.57 7.93 17.76
N LEU A 43 22.83 8.74 18.56
CA LEU A 43 22.61 8.46 19.96
C LEU A 43 21.88 7.13 20.16
N LEU A 44 22.45 6.27 20.99
CA LEU A 44 21.95 4.93 21.21
C LEU A 44 20.72 4.90 22.10
N VAL A 45 19.65 4.27 21.62
CA VAL A 45 18.37 4.14 22.34
C VAL A 45 18.22 2.74 22.92
N ARG A 46 17.93 2.65 24.22
CA ARG A 46 17.72 1.39 24.94
C ARG A 46 16.48 1.48 25.84
N ARG A 47 15.82 0.33 26.03
CA ARG A 47 14.69 0.24 26.97
C ARG A 47 15.15 0.43 28.42
N SER A 48 16.33 -0.07 28.77
CA SER A 48 16.92 0.00 30.10
C SER A 48 18.45 -0.17 30.04
N ASN A 49 19.13 0.11 31.13
CA ASN A 49 20.57 -0.10 31.30
C ASN A 49 20.99 -1.59 31.33
N PHE A 50 20.04 -2.53 31.37
CA PHE A 50 20.34 -3.97 31.34
C PHE A 50 20.50 -4.51 29.91
N ILE A 51 20.10 -3.73 28.90
CA ILE A 51 20.29 -4.09 27.50
C ILE A 51 21.67 -3.62 27.05
N SER A 52 22.42 -4.54 26.43
CA SER A 52 23.76 -4.23 25.90
C SER A 52 23.70 -3.14 24.83
N GLU A 53 24.76 -2.33 24.76
CA GLU A 53 24.93 -1.31 23.72
C GLU A 53 24.89 -1.89 22.31
N PHE A 54 25.30 -3.13 22.13
CA PHE A 54 25.28 -3.84 20.85
C PHE A 54 23.89 -4.34 20.43
N GLU A 55 22.91 -4.33 21.33
CA GLU A 55 21.53 -4.80 21.04
C GLU A 55 20.54 -3.65 20.76
N GLY A 56 20.96 -2.40 20.85
CA GLY A 56 20.13 -1.21 20.62
C GLY A 56 19.83 -0.92 19.13
N GLY A 57 20.04 -1.87 18.24
CA GLY A 57 20.09 -1.67 16.80
C GLY A 57 18.82 -1.15 16.11
N GLY A 58 18.99 -0.12 15.29
CA GLY A 58 18.01 0.31 14.29
C GLY A 58 16.92 1.26 14.79
N ILE A 59 17.15 1.96 15.90
CA ILE A 59 16.34 3.10 16.36
C ILE A 59 17.20 4.35 16.20
N SER A 60 16.75 5.30 15.39
CA SER A 60 17.43 6.57 15.18
C SER A 60 16.96 7.59 16.23
N THR A 61 17.85 8.45 16.70
CA THR A 61 17.47 9.59 17.50
C THR A 61 17.43 10.84 16.65
N ILE A 62 16.30 11.54 16.66
CA ILE A 62 16.06 12.76 15.89
C ILE A 62 15.83 13.91 16.85
N VAL A 63 16.64 14.94 16.71
CA VAL A 63 16.43 16.23 17.39
C VAL A 63 15.51 17.07 16.53
N THR A 64 14.47 17.63 17.12
CA THR A 64 13.44 18.37 16.38
C THR A 64 12.83 19.51 17.19
N SER A 65 12.16 20.41 16.48
CA SER A 65 11.32 21.45 17.03
C SER A 65 9.87 20.99 17.25
N SER A 66 9.06 21.85 17.87
CA SER A 66 7.64 21.57 18.13
C SER A 66 6.79 21.50 16.87
N GLU A 67 7.22 22.12 15.78
CA GLU A 67 6.48 22.30 14.54
C GLU A 67 6.50 21.04 13.63
N LEU A 68 7.40 20.06 13.91
CA LEU A 68 7.57 18.89 13.04
C LEU A 68 6.25 18.17 12.78
N LEU A 69 5.47 17.92 13.84
CA LEU A 69 4.24 17.14 13.72
C LEU A 69 3.22 17.81 12.80
N ASP A 70 3.10 19.14 12.90
CA ASP A 70 2.18 19.94 12.08
C ASP A 70 2.64 19.95 10.62
N VAL A 71 3.94 20.17 10.38
CA VAL A 71 4.52 20.20 9.02
C VAL A 71 4.34 18.88 8.29
N ILE A 72 4.60 17.74 8.96
CA ILE A 72 4.43 16.41 8.33
C ILE A 72 2.97 15.93 8.32
N GLY A 73 2.05 16.63 8.99
CA GLY A 73 0.65 16.23 9.14
C GLY A 73 0.47 14.94 9.93
N GLY A 74 1.35 14.68 10.89
CA GLY A 74 1.31 13.52 11.74
C GLY A 74 0.28 13.61 12.86
N ASN A 75 -0.15 12.46 13.37
CA ASN A 75 -1.02 12.35 14.53
C ASN A 75 -0.33 11.58 15.65
N LEU A 76 -0.88 11.68 16.86
CA LEU A 76 -0.45 10.92 18.03
C LEU A 76 -1.46 9.80 18.31
N THR A 77 -0.95 8.61 18.58
CA THR A 77 -1.74 7.50 19.11
C THR A 77 -2.06 7.72 20.60
N ASP A 78 -1.09 8.26 21.36
CA ASP A 78 -1.24 8.52 22.78
C ASP A 78 -0.28 9.65 23.22
N GLY A 79 -0.68 10.43 24.25
CA GLY A 79 0.14 11.46 24.85
C GLY A 79 0.17 12.78 24.07
N ARG A 80 1.33 13.43 24.05
CA ARG A 80 1.56 14.74 23.39
C ARG A 80 2.91 14.81 22.72
N PHE A 81 3.05 15.67 21.70
CA PHE A 81 4.33 15.95 21.06
C PHE A 81 5.17 16.93 21.91
N ILE A 82 6.45 17.08 21.53
CA ILE A 82 7.36 18.03 22.17
C ILE A 82 6.86 19.44 21.89
N GLN A 83 6.46 20.16 22.93
CA GLN A 83 6.06 21.56 22.83
C GLN A 83 7.21 22.46 23.29
N ASN A 84 7.17 23.75 22.94
CA ASN A 84 8.22 24.72 23.27
C ASN A 84 8.64 24.72 24.76
N GLY A 85 7.72 24.44 25.69
CA GLY A 85 8.04 24.33 27.14
C GLY A 85 8.68 23.00 27.55
N LEU A 86 8.77 22.01 26.68
CA LEU A 86 9.37 20.70 26.93
C LEU A 86 10.68 20.48 26.18
N SER A 87 11.12 21.44 25.37
CA SER A 87 12.34 21.35 24.57
C SER A 87 13.60 21.16 25.41
N ASP A 88 13.62 21.72 26.61
CA ASP A 88 14.78 21.70 27.58
C ASP A 88 14.67 20.58 28.62
N VAL A 89 13.59 19.81 28.59
CA VAL A 89 13.32 18.75 29.56
C VAL A 89 13.67 17.39 28.95
N PRO A 90 14.25 16.42 29.69
CA PRO A 90 14.57 15.08 29.16
C PRO A 90 13.30 14.25 28.96
N VAL A 91 12.56 14.62 27.93
CA VAL A 91 11.38 13.90 27.45
C VAL A 91 11.56 13.49 25.98
N THR A 92 10.84 12.45 25.58
CA THR A 92 10.92 11.91 24.23
C THR A 92 9.55 11.50 23.72
N VAL A 93 9.39 11.57 22.41
CA VAL A 93 8.25 11.00 21.67
C VAL A 93 8.74 9.82 20.85
N LEU A 94 7.98 8.76 20.80
CA LEU A 94 8.33 7.54 20.06
C LEU A 94 7.60 7.49 18.71
N GLY A 95 8.31 7.11 17.65
CA GLY A 95 7.70 6.67 16.42
C GLY A 95 6.92 5.37 16.64
N SER A 96 5.95 5.07 15.78
CA SER A 96 5.04 3.93 15.93
C SER A 96 5.77 2.58 15.98
N VAL A 97 6.72 2.35 15.07
CA VAL A 97 7.54 1.14 15.02
C VAL A 97 8.49 1.05 16.23
N THR A 98 9.05 2.18 16.66
CA THR A 98 9.94 2.24 17.82
C THR A 98 9.18 1.91 19.11
N ALA A 99 7.97 2.42 19.26
CA ALA A 99 7.10 2.10 20.40
C ALA A 99 6.82 0.59 20.49
N GLN A 100 6.49 -0.04 19.37
CA GLN A 100 6.28 -1.49 19.28
C GLN A 100 7.56 -2.28 19.64
N ARG A 101 8.72 -1.89 19.10
CA ARG A 101 10.01 -2.54 19.38
C ARG A 101 10.42 -2.44 20.85
N LEU A 102 10.16 -1.31 21.47
CA LEU A 102 10.45 -1.09 22.90
C LEU A 102 9.36 -1.68 23.80
N GLY A 103 8.27 -2.25 23.27
CA GLY A 103 7.16 -2.80 24.04
C GLY A 103 6.35 -1.75 24.78
N ILE A 104 6.26 -0.51 24.24
CA ILE A 104 5.54 0.62 24.84
C ILE A 104 4.33 0.92 23.95
N ASN A 105 3.20 0.28 24.20
CA ASN A 105 2.01 0.42 23.35
C ASN A 105 1.04 1.52 23.85
N ASN A 106 1.19 1.99 25.09
CA ASN A 106 0.39 3.07 25.67
C ASN A 106 1.17 3.77 26.79
N LEU A 107 0.70 4.93 27.16
CA LEU A 107 1.29 5.77 28.22
C LEU A 107 0.46 5.79 29.52
N SER A 108 -0.36 4.75 29.75
CA SER A 108 -1.18 4.63 30.97
C SER A 108 -0.34 4.63 32.24
N THR A 109 0.92 4.22 32.14
CA THR A 109 1.91 4.29 33.24
C THR A 109 3.11 5.13 32.80
N PRO A 110 3.67 5.97 33.70
CA PRO A 110 4.88 6.73 33.41
C PRO A 110 6.01 5.81 32.96
N THR A 111 6.42 5.95 31.72
CA THR A 111 7.42 5.11 31.09
C THR A 111 8.66 5.93 30.75
N ARG A 112 9.83 5.34 30.93
CA ARG A 112 11.12 5.95 30.54
C ARG A 112 11.90 5.03 29.65
N ILE A 113 12.74 5.63 28.82
CA ILE A 113 13.75 4.96 28.01
C ILE A 113 15.12 5.60 28.28
N MET A 114 16.17 4.93 27.89
CA MET A 114 17.53 5.43 27.99
C MET A 114 18.02 5.84 26.61
N ILE A 115 18.49 7.08 26.48
CA ILE A 115 19.18 7.59 25.30
C ILE A 115 20.62 7.87 25.76
N GLU A 116 21.58 7.18 25.15
CA GLU A 116 22.95 7.07 25.66
C GLU A 116 22.94 6.57 27.11
N ASN A 117 23.32 7.43 28.05
CA ASN A 117 23.36 7.15 29.48
C ASN A 117 22.35 7.98 30.28
N GLU A 118 21.41 8.69 29.62
CA GLU A 118 20.46 9.57 30.23
C GLU A 118 19.03 9.02 30.14
N TRP A 119 18.23 9.24 31.20
CA TRP A 119 16.84 8.78 31.25
C TRP A 119 15.90 9.83 30.69
N PHE A 120 15.10 9.44 29.67
CA PHE A 120 14.07 10.26 29.08
C PHE A 120 12.68 9.73 29.41
N GLY A 121 11.78 10.64 29.82
CA GLY A 121 10.36 10.32 29.99
C GLY A 121 9.63 10.25 28.66
N VAL A 122 8.95 9.16 28.39
CA VAL A 122 8.13 9.04 27.17
C VAL A 122 6.83 9.82 27.39
N VAL A 123 6.59 10.84 26.55
CA VAL A 123 5.42 11.75 26.65
C VAL A 123 4.44 11.60 25.50
N GLY A 124 4.81 10.93 24.42
CA GLY A 124 3.94 10.70 23.28
C GLY A 124 4.36 9.50 22.45
N ILE A 125 3.40 8.96 21.68
CA ILE A 125 3.60 7.91 20.69
C ILE A 125 2.93 8.38 19.42
N LEU A 126 3.67 8.41 18.29
CA LEU A 126 3.14 8.76 16.99
C LEU A 126 2.24 7.66 16.42
N GLU A 127 1.25 8.06 15.66
CA GLU A 127 0.54 7.18 14.75
C GLU A 127 1.48 6.84 13.56
N GLU A 128 1.23 5.71 12.88
CA GLU A 128 2.03 5.27 11.73
C GLU A 128 2.03 6.32 10.61
N LEU A 129 3.22 6.77 10.23
CA LEU A 129 3.44 7.78 9.21
C LEU A 129 3.69 7.11 7.84
N LYS A 130 2.63 6.90 7.07
CA LYS A 130 2.70 6.21 5.76
C LYS A 130 3.70 6.84 4.78
N ILE A 131 3.93 8.14 4.91
CA ILE A 131 4.77 8.94 4.00
C ILE A 131 6.21 9.03 4.50
N HIS A 132 6.43 8.86 5.81
CA HIS A 132 7.74 9.01 6.45
C HIS A 132 8.09 7.80 7.33
N PRO A 133 8.32 6.61 6.76
CA PRO A 133 8.55 5.38 7.53
C PRO A 133 9.84 5.43 8.37
N ASP A 134 10.80 6.30 8.02
CA ASP A 134 12.02 6.48 8.80
C ASP A 134 11.75 7.17 10.13
N LEU A 135 10.78 8.09 10.18
CA LEU A 135 10.34 8.74 11.40
C LEU A 135 9.64 7.75 12.35
N ASP A 136 8.97 6.73 11.82
CA ASP A 136 8.34 5.67 12.62
C ASP A 136 9.36 4.82 13.39
N ARG A 137 10.59 4.74 12.90
CA ARG A 137 11.70 3.98 13.51
C ARG A 137 12.57 4.83 14.43
N SER A 138 12.15 6.05 14.71
CA SER A 138 12.94 7.03 15.45
C SER A 138 12.37 7.35 16.81
N VAL A 139 13.19 7.94 17.66
CA VAL A 139 12.79 8.68 18.86
C VAL A 139 13.05 10.16 18.63
N PHE A 140 12.20 11.00 19.20
CA PHE A 140 12.28 12.45 19.03
C PHE A 140 12.62 13.11 20.37
N ILE A 141 13.59 14.03 20.36
CA ILE A 141 13.99 14.87 21.48
C ILE A 141 14.03 16.34 21.05
N GLY A 142 13.89 17.26 22.00
CA GLY A 142 13.95 18.69 21.73
C GLY A 142 15.40 19.20 21.56
N TYR A 143 15.58 20.29 20.81
CA TYR A 143 16.90 20.91 20.61
C TYR A 143 17.56 21.38 21.91
N GLY A 144 16.79 21.93 22.85
CA GLY A 144 17.35 22.44 24.11
C GLY A 144 17.97 21.33 24.97
N VAL A 145 17.29 20.19 25.11
CA VAL A 145 17.84 19.05 25.85
C VAL A 145 19.00 18.39 25.09
N ALA A 146 18.94 18.33 23.76
CA ALA A 146 20.01 17.77 22.92
C ALA A 146 21.30 18.59 23.07
N LYS A 147 21.19 19.92 23.09
CA LYS A 147 22.32 20.81 23.31
C LYS A 147 22.89 20.69 24.73
N THR A 148 22.02 20.61 25.73
CA THR A 148 22.44 20.62 27.14
C THR A 148 23.10 19.30 27.57
N LEU A 149 22.57 18.15 27.11
CA LEU A 149 23.03 16.83 27.55
C LEU A 149 24.07 16.21 26.61
N PHE A 150 24.01 16.52 25.31
CA PHE A 150 24.81 15.82 24.29
C PHE A 150 25.68 16.77 23.47
N ASP A 151 25.67 18.09 23.75
CA ASP A 151 26.43 19.13 23.04
C ASP A 151 26.14 19.11 21.50
N ILE A 152 24.88 18.83 21.14
CA ILE A 152 24.42 18.81 19.75
C ILE A 152 23.90 20.20 19.38
N ASP A 153 24.55 20.84 18.41
CA ASP A 153 24.12 22.11 17.87
C ASP A 153 22.94 21.95 16.88
N GLU A 154 22.24 23.08 16.60
CA GLU A 154 21.15 23.16 15.63
C GLU A 154 21.71 23.14 14.18
N GLU A 155 22.29 22.04 13.79
CA GLU A 155 22.78 21.80 12.43
C GLU A 155 21.83 20.79 11.74
N PRO A 156 20.90 21.27 10.91
CA PRO A 156 19.88 20.38 10.32
C PRO A 156 20.50 19.40 9.34
N THR A 157 20.07 18.14 9.46
CA THR A 157 20.37 17.09 8.46
C THR A 157 19.23 16.93 7.46
N THR A 158 18.01 17.27 7.86
CA THR A 158 16.83 17.16 7.02
C THR A 158 15.89 18.35 7.26
N ILE A 159 15.32 18.87 6.19
CA ILE A 159 14.30 19.91 6.26
C ILE A 159 13.00 19.34 5.73
N TYR A 160 11.94 19.51 6.51
CA TYR A 160 10.57 19.21 6.11
C TYR A 160 9.85 20.52 5.84
N LEU A 161 9.16 20.59 4.72
CA LEU A 161 8.40 21.77 4.36
C LEU A 161 7.04 21.41 3.76
N ARG A 162 6.10 22.32 3.92
CA ARG A 162 4.79 22.28 3.27
C ARG A 162 4.71 23.45 2.32
N ALA A 163 4.44 23.18 1.06
CA ALA A 163 4.27 24.19 0.04
C ALA A 163 2.88 24.10 -0.61
N ASN A 164 2.46 25.20 -1.26
CA ASN A 164 1.23 25.22 -2.03
C ASN A 164 1.32 24.22 -3.19
N PRO A 165 0.37 23.27 -3.34
CA PRO A 165 0.39 22.23 -4.37
C PRO A 165 0.55 22.76 -5.80
N THR A 166 0.02 23.96 -6.09
CA THR A 166 0.06 24.55 -7.43
C THR A 166 1.48 24.96 -7.87
N PHE A 167 2.39 25.22 -6.92
CA PHE A 167 3.74 25.74 -7.17
C PHE A 167 4.83 24.78 -6.73
N ILE A 168 4.51 23.51 -6.50
CA ILE A 168 5.48 22.52 -5.97
C ILE A 168 6.68 22.36 -6.92
N GLU A 169 6.45 22.30 -8.23
CA GLU A 169 7.53 22.15 -9.21
C GLU A 169 8.49 23.34 -9.18
N ASP A 170 7.96 24.55 -9.13
CA ASP A 170 8.75 25.76 -9.03
C ASP A 170 9.55 25.83 -7.71
N VAL A 171 8.94 25.36 -6.61
CA VAL A 171 9.59 25.31 -5.30
C VAL A 171 10.76 24.32 -5.34
N VAL A 172 10.57 23.12 -5.87
CA VAL A 172 11.62 22.08 -5.94
C VAL A 172 12.81 22.55 -6.76
N GLU A 173 12.59 23.25 -7.88
CA GLU A 173 13.67 23.77 -8.73
C GLU A 173 14.56 24.75 -7.99
N VAL A 174 14.00 25.59 -7.12
CA VAL A 174 14.75 26.63 -6.41
C VAL A 174 15.28 26.20 -5.04
N LEU A 175 14.82 25.05 -4.49
CA LEU A 175 15.16 24.62 -3.15
C LEU A 175 16.66 24.29 -3.00
N ALA A 176 17.20 23.39 -3.82
CA ALA A 176 18.58 22.97 -3.71
C ALA A 176 19.57 24.15 -3.83
N PRO A 177 19.46 25.06 -4.81
CA PRO A 177 20.27 26.27 -4.88
C PRO A 177 20.07 27.23 -3.69
N SER A 178 18.87 27.28 -3.11
CA SER A 178 18.58 28.15 -1.97
C SER A 178 19.14 27.61 -0.66
N MET A 179 19.21 26.29 -0.50
CA MET A 179 19.66 25.64 0.72
C MET A 179 21.20 25.54 0.80
N ASN A 180 21.84 25.23 -0.32
CA ASN A 180 23.30 25.18 -0.41
C ASN A 180 23.75 25.83 -1.73
N PRO A 181 23.93 27.15 -1.74
CA PRO A 181 24.37 27.87 -2.95
C PRO A 181 25.77 27.48 -3.45
N GLU A 182 26.65 27.00 -2.57
CA GLU A 182 28.00 26.60 -2.92
C GLU A 182 28.03 25.23 -3.61
N ASN A 183 27.19 24.30 -3.17
CA ASN A 183 27.12 22.92 -3.68
C ASN A 183 25.66 22.44 -3.76
N PRO A 184 24.85 22.92 -4.70
CA PRO A 184 23.43 22.52 -4.83
C PRO A 184 23.23 21.03 -5.09
N ASP A 185 24.20 20.40 -5.76
CA ASP A 185 24.16 18.96 -6.12
C ASP A 185 24.28 18.02 -4.90
N GLN A 186 24.64 18.55 -3.74
CA GLN A 186 24.71 17.79 -2.48
C GLN A 186 23.37 17.79 -1.73
N VAL A 187 22.40 18.56 -2.18
CA VAL A 187 21.06 18.60 -1.59
C VAL A 187 20.12 17.69 -2.37
N GLU A 188 19.70 16.61 -1.76
CA GLU A 188 18.68 15.72 -2.33
C GLU A 188 17.27 16.22 -1.99
N VAL A 189 16.48 16.49 -3.02
CA VAL A 189 15.10 16.90 -2.89
C VAL A 189 14.20 15.71 -3.20
N THR A 190 13.53 15.15 -2.19
CA THR A 190 12.61 14.04 -2.37
C THR A 190 11.15 14.48 -2.16
N ARG A 191 10.26 13.95 -2.98
CA ARG A 191 8.81 14.10 -2.79
C ARG A 191 8.26 12.75 -2.35
N PRO A 192 7.83 12.60 -1.10
CA PRO A 192 7.24 11.33 -0.66
C PRO A 192 6.00 10.92 -1.46
N SER A 193 5.26 11.90 -2.04
CA SER A 193 4.15 11.65 -2.96
C SER A 193 4.56 10.86 -4.21
N ASP A 194 5.76 11.10 -4.76
CA ASP A 194 6.22 10.43 -5.98
C ASP A 194 6.42 8.93 -5.75
N ALA A 195 6.88 8.55 -4.56
CA ALA A 195 7.00 7.13 -4.17
C ALA A 195 5.62 6.46 -4.06
N LEU A 196 4.62 7.16 -3.49
CA LEU A 196 3.24 6.67 -3.42
C LEU A 196 2.60 6.57 -4.81
N GLU A 197 2.82 7.55 -5.67
CA GLU A 197 2.33 7.54 -7.05
C GLU A 197 2.97 6.38 -7.84
N ALA A 198 4.28 6.17 -7.68
CA ALA A 198 4.97 5.03 -8.30
C ALA A 198 4.45 3.68 -7.78
N GLN A 199 4.20 3.57 -6.49
CA GLN A 199 3.59 2.37 -5.90
C GLN A 199 2.17 2.13 -6.45
N GLN A 200 1.31 3.16 -6.49
CA GLN A 200 -0.03 3.07 -7.04
C GLN A 200 0.00 2.69 -8.52
N ALA A 201 0.87 3.31 -9.32
CA ALA A 201 1.05 2.95 -10.73
C ALA A 201 1.49 1.50 -10.91
N ALA A 202 2.37 0.99 -10.05
CA ALA A 202 2.78 -0.41 -10.05
C ALA A 202 1.61 -1.35 -9.70
N GLU A 203 0.83 -1.02 -8.66
CA GLU A 203 -0.35 -1.80 -8.26
C GLU A 203 -1.42 -1.82 -9.35
N GLU A 204 -1.67 -0.68 -10.03
CA GLU A 204 -2.57 -0.61 -11.18
C GLU A 204 -2.05 -1.44 -12.36
N ALA A 205 -0.76 -1.38 -12.66
CA ALA A 205 -0.16 -2.18 -13.73
C ALA A 205 -0.30 -3.69 -13.46
N PHE A 206 -0.05 -4.14 -12.23
CA PHE A 206 -0.26 -5.53 -11.84
C PHE A 206 -1.73 -5.93 -11.92
N THR A 207 -2.64 -5.08 -11.47
CA THR A 207 -4.08 -5.32 -11.54
C THR A 207 -4.55 -5.46 -12.98
N ASN A 208 -4.11 -4.56 -13.86
CA ASN A 208 -4.44 -4.60 -15.29
C ASN A 208 -3.88 -5.86 -15.98
N LEU A 209 -2.67 -6.28 -15.62
CA LEU A 209 -2.07 -7.52 -16.13
C LEU A 209 -2.85 -8.76 -15.68
N LEU A 210 -3.27 -8.82 -14.41
CA LEU A 210 -4.09 -9.92 -13.88
C LEU A 210 -5.48 -9.95 -14.53
N LEU A 211 -6.11 -8.79 -14.74
CA LEU A 211 -7.38 -8.68 -15.48
C LEU A 211 -7.23 -9.12 -16.93
N GLY A 212 -6.14 -8.75 -17.59
CA GLY A 212 -5.82 -9.21 -18.95
C GLY A 212 -5.68 -10.73 -19.03
N LEU A 213 -4.87 -11.31 -18.14
CA LEU A 213 -4.68 -12.76 -18.08
C LEU A 213 -5.98 -13.49 -17.75
N GLY A 214 -6.76 -12.98 -16.79
CA GLY A 214 -8.08 -13.50 -16.43
C GLY A 214 -9.06 -13.46 -17.60
N SER A 215 -9.07 -12.37 -18.38
CA SER A 215 -9.91 -12.24 -19.58
C SER A 215 -9.58 -13.29 -20.63
N VAL A 216 -8.28 -13.53 -20.89
CA VAL A 216 -7.85 -14.59 -21.80
C VAL A 216 -8.27 -15.97 -21.31
N ALA A 217 -8.09 -16.25 -20.02
CA ALA A 217 -8.52 -17.51 -19.40
C ALA A 217 -10.04 -17.74 -19.55
N LEU A 218 -10.84 -16.68 -19.35
CA LEU A 218 -12.28 -16.72 -19.53
C LEU A 218 -12.69 -16.96 -21.00
N LEU A 219 -12.00 -16.36 -21.96
CA LEU A 219 -12.24 -16.61 -23.38
C LEU A 219 -11.95 -18.07 -23.76
N VAL A 220 -10.82 -18.61 -23.29
CA VAL A 220 -10.45 -20.00 -23.52
C VAL A 220 -11.48 -20.95 -22.88
N GLY A 221 -11.88 -20.67 -21.65
CA GLY A 221 -12.94 -21.43 -20.94
C GLY A 221 -14.28 -21.38 -21.68
N GLY A 222 -14.66 -20.20 -22.18
CA GLY A 222 -15.88 -20.02 -22.97
C GLY A 222 -15.88 -20.82 -24.29
N VAL A 223 -14.74 -20.83 -24.99
CA VAL A 223 -14.58 -21.66 -26.21
C VAL A 223 -14.65 -23.15 -25.87
N ALA A 224 -14.03 -23.57 -24.75
CA ALA A 224 -14.11 -24.95 -24.29
C ALA A 224 -15.55 -25.39 -24.02
N ILE A 225 -16.33 -24.56 -23.31
CA ILE A 225 -17.77 -24.81 -23.07
C ILE A 225 -18.52 -24.94 -24.40
N ALA A 226 -18.30 -24.01 -25.34
CA ALA A 226 -18.94 -24.05 -26.64
C ALA A 226 -18.61 -25.34 -27.40
N ASN A 227 -17.34 -25.80 -27.39
CA ASN A 227 -16.92 -27.03 -28.04
C ASN A 227 -17.58 -28.26 -27.41
N VAL A 228 -17.60 -28.38 -26.08
CA VAL A 228 -18.27 -29.48 -25.37
C VAL A 228 -19.76 -29.51 -25.69
N MET A 229 -20.43 -28.35 -25.70
CA MET A 229 -21.84 -28.24 -26.02
C MET A 229 -22.13 -28.61 -27.50
N VAL A 230 -21.25 -28.21 -28.43
CA VAL A 230 -21.41 -28.63 -29.87
C VAL A 230 -21.29 -30.14 -29.98
N MET A 231 -20.34 -30.76 -29.28
CA MET A 231 -20.18 -32.22 -29.28
C MET A 231 -21.42 -32.91 -28.69
N SER A 232 -21.90 -32.44 -27.54
CA SER A 232 -23.14 -32.93 -26.93
C SER A 232 -24.35 -32.86 -27.87
N VAL A 233 -24.49 -31.76 -28.63
CA VAL A 233 -25.56 -31.61 -29.65
C VAL A 233 -25.43 -32.64 -30.77
N LEU A 234 -24.20 -32.93 -31.19
CA LEU A 234 -23.96 -33.91 -32.26
C LEU A 234 -24.26 -35.33 -31.78
N GLU A 235 -23.85 -35.71 -30.59
CA GLU A 235 -24.11 -37.02 -30.00
C GLU A 235 -25.61 -37.26 -29.75
N ARG A 236 -26.32 -36.22 -29.37
CA ARG A 236 -27.77 -36.30 -29.06
C ARG A 236 -28.66 -35.90 -30.26
N ARG A 237 -28.12 -35.88 -31.47
CA ARG A 237 -28.82 -35.42 -32.69
C ARG A 237 -30.13 -36.18 -32.95
N MET A 238 -30.12 -37.50 -32.75
CA MET A 238 -31.31 -38.36 -32.96
C MET A 238 -32.37 -38.05 -31.92
N GLU A 239 -32.01 -37.87 -30.64
CA GLU A 239 -32.92 -37.51 -29.57
C GLU A 239 -33.63 -36.16 -29.86
N ILE A 240 -32.85 -35.15 -30.29
CA ILE A 240 -33.35 -33.83 -30.64
C ILE A 240 -34.34 -33.96 -31.85
N GLY A 241 -34.00 -34.79 -32.84
CA GLY A 241 -34.85 -35.05 -34.02
C GLY A 241 -36.19 -35.68 -33.63
N VAL A 242 -36.17 -36.67 -32.75
CA VAL A 242 -37.40 -37.31 -32.23
C VAL A 242 -38.26 -36.33 -31.45
N ARG A 243 -37.68 -35.54 -30.54
CA ARG A 243 -38.43 -34.51 -29.83
C ARG A 243 -39.09 -33.51 -30.77
N ARG A 244 -38.42 -33.12 -31.82
CA ARG A 244 -38.93 -32.21 -32.85
C ARG A 244 -40.04 -32.84 -33.69
N SER A 245 -39.99 -34.16 -33.98
CA SER A 245 -41.03 -34.87 -34.72
C SER A 245 -42.35 -35.02 -33.91
N ILE A 246 -42.24 -35.06 -32.57
CA ILE A 246 -43.38 -35.12 -31.63
C ILE A 246 -43.95 -33.72 -31.35
N GLY A 247 -43.33 -32.63 -31.92
CA GLY A 247 -43.90 -31.28 -31.81
C GLY A 247 -43.10 -30.27 -31.00
N ALA A 248 -41.91 -30.61 -30.47
CA ALA A 248 -41.08 -29.65 -29.77
C ALA A 248 -40.68 -28.46 -30.65
N THR A 249 -40.84 -27.26 -30.16
CA THR A 249 -40.50 -26.02 -30.89
C THR A 249 -38.99 -25.73 -30.89
N ARG A 250 -38.56 -24.93 -31.89
CA ARG A 250 -37.15 -24.48 -31.91
C ARG A 250 -36.74 -23.69 -30.67
N ARG A 251 -37.67 -22.98 -30.07
CA ARG A 251 -37.43 -22.18 -28.83
C ARG A 251 -37.13 -23.08 -27.65
N GLU A 252 -37.91 -24.14 -27.45
CA GLU A 252 -37.74 -25.11 -26.35
C GLU A 252 -36.36 -25.76 -26.41
N ILE A 253 -35.94 -26.21 -27.61
CA ILE A 253 -34.63 -26.80 -27.82
C ILE A 253 -33.52 -25.76 -27.51
N ARG A 254 -33.68 -24.51 -27.93
CA ARG A 254 -32.68 -23.46 -27.59
C ARG A 254 -32.58 -23.22 -26.08
N TYR A 255 -33.70 -23.06 -25.39
CA TYR A 255 -33.69 -22.85 -23.95
C TYR A 255 -33.09 -24.02 -23.21
N GLN A 256 -33.38 -25.26 -23.63
CA GLN A 256 -32.78 -26.45 -23.03
C GLN A 256 -31.26 -26.42 -23.08
N PHE A 257 -30.67 -26.25 -24.25
CA PHE A 257 -29.19 -26.22 -24.40
C PHE A 257 -28.54 -24.98 -23.78
N LEU A 258 -29.25 -23.85 -23.78
CA LEU A 258 -28.78 -22.63 -23.11
C LEU A 258 -28.75 -22.83 -21.58
N LEU A 259 -29.78 -23.40 -21.00
CA LEU A 259 -29.82 -23.72 -19.57
C LEU A 259 -28.71 -24.74 -19.21
N GLU A 260 -28.50 -25.75 -20.05
CA GLU A 260 -27.45 -26.75 -19.83
C GLU A 260 -26.06 -26.11 -19.80
N SER A 261 -25.78 -25.16 -20.69
CA SER A 261 -24.51 -24.42 -20.68
C SER A 261 -24.36 -23.51 -19.46
N ILE A 262 -25.44 -22.84 -19.04
CA ILE A 262 -25.45 -22.00 -17.83
C ILE A 262 -25.21 -22.84 -16.57
N VAL A 263 -25.85 -23.98 -16.46
CA VAL A 263 -25.67 -24.90 -15.30
C VAL A 263 -24.24 -25.44 -15.28
N LEU A 264 -23.70 -25.86 -16.42
CA LEU A 264 -22.31 -26.34 -16.52
C LEU A 264 -21.32 -25.30 -16.11
N SER A 265 -21.47 -24.07 -16.61
CA SER A 265 -20.60 -22.96 -16.24
C SER A 265 -20.79 -22.50 -14.80
N GLY A 266 -22.01 -22.57 -14.26
CA GLY A 266 -22.31 -22.26 -12.86
C GLY A 266 -21.61 -23.23 -11.90
N ILE A 267 -21.67 -24.53 -12.18
CA ILE A 267 -20.95 -25.55 -11.40
C ILE A 267 -19.44 -25.32 -11.49
N GLY A 268 -18.90 -25.10 -12.70
CA GLY A 268 -17.49 -24.79 -12.89
C GLY A 268 -17.05 -23.51 -12.17
N GLY A 269 -17.88 -22.47 -12.21
CA GLY A 269 -17.67 -21.21 -11.50
C GLY A 269 -17.63 -21.37 -9.99
N LEU A 270 -18.57 -22.13 -9.43
CA LEU A 270 -18.58 -22.43 -7.98
C LEU A 270 -17.33 -23.21 -7.54
N VAL A 271 -16.96 -24.24 -8.29
CA VAL A 271 -15.74 -25.01 -8.03
C VAL A 271 -14.51 -24.11 -8.14
N GLY A 272 -14.45 -23.25 -9.16
CA GLY A 272 -13.35 -22.27 -9.33
C GLY A 272 -13.23 -21.29 -8.16
N VAL A 273 -14.35 -20.75 -7.68
CA VAL A 273 -14.39 -19.85 -6.51
C VAL A 273 -13.92 -20.58 -5.25
N LEU A 274 -14.37 -21.79 -5.02
CA LEU A 274 -13.95 -22.58 -3.85
C LEU A 274 -12.46 -22.91 -3.87
N LEU A 275 -11.93 -23.31 -5.03
CA LEU A 275 -10.51 -23.58 -5.21
C LEU A 275 -9.68 -22.28 -5.05
N GLY A 276 -10.11 -21.17 -5.63
CA GLY A 276 -9.45 -19.88 -5.47
C GLY A 276 -9.42 -19.43 -4.02
N ALA A 277 -10.54 -19.55 -3.31
CA ALA A 277 -10.60 -19.23 -1.88
C ALA A 277 -9.68 -20.14 -1.04
N ALA A 278 -9.64 -21.45 -1.33
CA ALA A 278 -8.79 -22.39 -0.62
C ALA A 278 -7.28 -22.09 -0.84
N ILE A 279 -6.89 -21.75 -2.06
CA ILE A 279 -5.50 -21.37 -2.38
C ILE A 279 -5.14 -20.06 -1.67
N THR A 280 -6.02 -19.07 -1.69
CA THR A 280 -5.80 -17.79 -1.00
C THR A 280 -5.67 -17.99 0.52
N LEU A 281 -6.53 -18.79 1.13
CA LEU A 281 -6.44 -19.15 2.56
C LEU A 281 -5.11 -19.85 2.89
N GLY A 282 -4.68 -20.77 2.06
CA GLY A 282 -3.38 -21.46 2.23
C GLY A 282 -2.22 -20.47 2.17
N TYR A 283 -2.23 -19.55 1.22
CA TYR A 283 -1.19 -18.53 1.06
C TYR A 283 -1.15 -17.55 2.24
N THR A 284 -2.31 -17.04 2.68
CA THR A 284 -2.39 -16.10 3.80
C THR A 284 -1.92 -16.72 5.12
N ASN A 285 -2.23 -18.00 5.36
CA ASN A 285 -1.72 -18.72 6.52
C ASN A 285 -0.19 -18.89 6.49
N TYR A 286 0.39 -19.08 5.30
CA TYR A 286 1.84 -19.20 5.16
C TYR A 286 2.56 -17.86 5.36
N THR A 287 1.97 -16.76 4.93
CA THR A 287 2.58 -15.41 4.97
C THR A 287 2.16 -14.58 6.19
N ASN A 288 1.29 -15.10 7.07
CA ASN A 288 0.70 -14.37 8.21
C ASN A 288 0.00 -13.05 7.83
N ILE A 289 -0.56 -12.97 6.61
CA ILE A 289 -1.32 -11.82 6.14
C ILE A 289 -2.79 -12.02 6.52
N VAL A 290 -3.48 -10.92 6.87
CA VAL A 290 -4.90 -10.97 7.22
C VAL A 290 -5.74 -11.38 6.01
N PHE A 291 -6.48 -12.48 6.13
CA PHE A 291 -7.39 -12.95 5.09
C PHE A 291 -8.62 -12.04 5.02
N SER A 292 -8.84 -11.42 3.86
CA SER A 292 -10.03 -10.61 3.60
C SER A 292 -10.47 -10.76 2.15
N ILE A 293 -11.53 -11.53 1.92
CA ILE A 293 -12.20 -11.58 0.60
C ILE A 293 -13.58 -10.91 0.77
N PRO A 294 -13.82 -9.78 0.12
CA PRO A 294 -15.14 -9.15 0.15
C PRO A 294 -16.20 -10.06 -0.49
N VAL A 295 -17.31 -10.28 0.20
CA VAL A 295 -18.37 -11.20 -0.23
C VAL A 295 -18.92 -10.87 -1.62
N TRP A 296 -18.98 -9.58 -1.98
CA TRP A 296 -19.45 -9.13 -3.29
C TRP A 296 -18.59 -9.64 -4.46
N GLN A 297 -17.28 -9.87 -4.26
CA GLN A 297 -16.38 -10.44 -5.28
C GLN A 297 -16.73 -11.89 -5.60
N ILE A 298 -17.14 -12.67 -4.60
CA ILE A 298 -17.60 -14.05 -4.77
C ILE A 298 -18.84 -14.08 -5.64
N PHE A 299 -19.83 -13.24 -5.34
CA PHE A 299 -21.04 -13.13 -6.17
C PHE A 299 -20.73 -12.65 -7.57
N GLY A 300 -19.85 -11.67 -7.72
CA GLY A 300 -19.39 -11.17 -9.02
C GLY A 300 -18.73 -12.26 -9.88
N ALA A 301 -17.88 -13.09 -9.29
CA ALA A 301 -17.21 -14.18 -10.00
C ALA A 301 -18.20 -15.25 -10.50
N VAL A 302 -19.17 -15.64 -9.65
CA VAL A 302 -20.23 -16.60 -10.04
C VAL A 302 -21.11 -16.02 -11.14
N LEU A 303 -21.52 -14.76 -11.01
CA LEU A 303 -22.32 -14.08 -12.03
C LEU A 303 -21.59 -14.02 -13.37
N LEU A 304 -20.30 -13.69 -13.36
CA LEU A 304 -19.46 -13.65 -14.56
C LEU A 304 -19.35 -15.04 -15.20
N ALA A 305 -19.19 -16.10 -14.42
CA ALA A 305 -19.19 -17.48 -14.93
C ALA A 305 -20.52 -17.84 -15.61
N LEU A 306 -21.66 -17.49 -15.02
CA LEU A 306 -22.97 -17.70 -15.60
C LEU A 306 -23.16 -16.92 -16.91
N LEU A 307 -22.69 -15.69 -16.99
CA LEU A 307 -22.74 -14.87 -18.21
C LEU A 307 -21.90 -15.49 -19.33
N ILE A 308 -20.69 -15.96 -19.02
CA ILE A 308 -19.83 -16.64 -20.00
C ILE A 308 -20.48 -17.92 -20.50
N GLY A 309 -21.07 -18.72 -19.61
CA GLY A 309 -21.83 -19.92 -19.99
C GLY A 309 -23.02 -19.60 -20.90
N ALA A 310 -23.74 -18.54 -20.60
CA ALA A 310 -24.86 -18.09 -21.42
C ALA A 310 -24.38 -17.67 -22.82
N ILE A 311 -23.33 -16.85 -22.91
CA ILE A 311 -22.76 -16.38 -24.19
C ILE A 311 -22.23 -17.56 -25.01
N SER A 312 -21.42 -18.43 -24.40
CA SER A 312 -20.80 -19.59 -25.03
C SER A 312 -21.85 -20.63 -25.50
N GLY A 313 -22.97 -20.73 -24.77
CA GLY A 313 -24.08 -21.63 -25.09
C GLY A 313 -24.98 -21.18 -26.24
N VAL A 314 -24.95 -19.88 -26.61
CA VAL A 314 -25.83 -19.34 -27.67
C VAL A 314 -25.62 -20.05 -29.00
N TYR A 315 -24.37 -20.18 -29.44
CA TYR A 315 -24.05 -20.82 -30.74
C TYR A 315 -24.48 -22.29 -30.78
N PRO A 316 -24.12 -23.17 -29.85
CA PRO A 316 -24.57 -24.55 -29.82
C PRO A 316 -26.09 -24.67 -29.73
N ALA A 317 -26.76 -23.87 -28.93
CA ALA A 317 -28.22 -23.88 -28.77
C ALA A 317 -28.94 -23.53 -30.09
N ILE A 318 -28.44 -22.55 -30.84
CA ILE A 318 -28.95 -22.21 -32.16
C ILE A 318 -28.73 -23.40 -33.14
N LYS A 319 -27.56 -24.01 -33.12
CA LYS A 319 -27.21 -25.15 -33.95
C LYS A 319 -28.14 -26.35 -33.68
N ALA A 320 -28.36 -26.69 -32.42
CA ALA A 320 -29.30 -27.73 -31.96
C ALA A 320 -30.72 -27.49 -32.46
N SER A 321 -31.19 -26.25 -32.37
CA SER A 321 -32.57 -25.90 -32.79
C SER A 321 -32.84 -25.99 -34.28
N LYS A 322 -31.77 -26.00 -35.11
CA LYS A 322 -31.88 -26.08 -36.57
C LYS A 322 -31.92 -27.53 -37.12
N ILE A 323 -31.68 -28.54 -36.27
CA ILE A 323 -31.71 -29.95 -36.67
C ILE A 323 -33.13 -30.29 -37.20
N GLN A 324 -33.22 -30.84 -38.41
CA GLN A 324 -34.47 -31.24 -39.06
C GLN A 324 -34.87 -32.65 -38.61
N PRO A 325 -36.18 -32.92 -38.32
CA PRO A 325 -36.64 -34.26 -37.95
C PRO A 325 -36.26 -35.35 -38.96
N ALA A 326 -36.34 -35.04 -40.24
CA ALA A 326 -36.04 -35.97 -41.32
C ALA A 326 -34.54 -36.35 -41.44
N GLU A 327 -33.63 -35.43 -41.08
CA GLU A 327 -32.19 -35.68 -41.11
C GLU A 327 -31.69 -36.48 -39.90
N ALA A 328 -32.44 -36.46 -38.82
CA ALA A 328 -32.07 -37.15 -37.57
C ALA A 328 -32.32 -38.68 -37.64
N VAL A 329 -33.26 -39.13 -38.48
CA VAL A 329 -33.65 -40.53 -38.64
C VAL A 329 -32.92 -41.22 -39.84
N ARG A 330 -32.30 -40.44 -40.70
CA ARG A 330 -31.54 -40.97 -41.86
C ARG A 330 -30.10 -41.22 -41.43
N LYS A 331 -29.74 -42.52 -41.24
CA LYS A 331 -28.37 -42.99 -41.11
C LYS A 331 -27.58 -42.81 -42.37
#